data_6bd7e4107f24bc464b6249d2946cecd4
#
_entry.id   6bd7e4107f24bc464b6249d2946cecd4
#
_cell.length_a   1.000
_cell.length_b   1.000
_cell.length_c   1.000
_cell.angle_alpha   90.00
_cell.angle_beta   90.00
_cell.angle_gamma   90.00
#
_symmetry.space_group_name_H-M   'P 1'
#
loop_
_entity.id
_entity.type
_entity.pdbx_description
1 polymer ?
#
loop_
_entity_poly.entity_id
_entity_poly.type
_entity_poly.pdbx_seq_one_letter_code
_entity_poly.pdbx_strand_id
1 'polypeptide(L)'
;MCKQAGVSESIAMRRMTAVSPYPHWHYFDAYNPGKLKAVYRGNGIPLPWGNMRMVEDPCQHWSVFRMVSNEDKLNDDRTVAQISILMQNDVPHIYCCESQKVTDLAGNPHVLCTGVDLNPAIDAQGHDSVAVATLLKEACVQNGGTAVIPLKVRKLLMTVARILNINWVERGIDNRARLICSRGAVCPRVPKCYSNEDSCLEQF
;
A
#
# COMPACT_ATOMS: atom_id res chain seq x y z
N MET A 1 -13.92 14.16 -11.57
CA MET A 1 -14.06 14.86 -10.27
C MET A 1 -12.98 15.95 -10.09
N CYS A 2 -11.68 15.65 -10.05
CA CYS A 2 -10.64 16.68 -9.85
C CYS A 2 -10.65 17.81 -10.89
N LYS A 3 -10.77 17.48 -12.17
CA LYS A 3 -10.88 18.48 -13.25
C LYS A 3 -12.09 19.39 -13.13
N GLN A 4 -13.23 18.87 -12.68
CA GLN A 4 -14.45 19.65 -12.48
C GLN A 4 -14.36 20.57 -11.26
N ALA A 5 -13.61 20.17 -10.23
CA ALA A 5 -13.40 20.94 -9.01
C ALA A 5 -12.20 21.91 -9.10
N GLY A 6 -11.42 21.86 -10.18
CA GLY A 6 -10.24 22.70 -10.35
C GLY A 6 -9.12 22.44 -9.31
N VAL A 7 -9.07 21.22 -8.76
CA VAL A 7 -8.05 20.83 -7.76
C VAL A 7 -7.17 19.71 -8.30
N SER A 8 -5.92 19.66 -7.83
CA SER A 8 -5.01 18.57 -8.16
C SER A 8 -5.45 17.26 -7.49
N GLU A 9 -5.06 16.13 -8.08
CA GLU A 9 -5.31 14.80 -7.55
C GLU A 9 -4.76 14.66 -6.12
N SER A 10 -3.60 15.21 -5.86
CA SER A 10 -2.94 15.24 -4.56
C SER A 10 -3.83 15.94 -3.50
N ILE A 11 -4.36 17.12 -3.81
CA ILE A 11 -5.26 17.86 -2.91
C ILE A 11 -6.54 17.08 -2.67
N ALA A 12 -7.15 16.54 -3.72
CA ALA A 12 -8.39 15.78 -3.61
C ALA A 12 -8.19 14.53 -2.75
N MET A 13 -7.15 13.75 -3.00
CA MET A 13 -6.86 12.51 -2.27
C MET A 13 -6.56 12.79 -0.80
N ARG A 14 -5.74 13.80 -0.51
CA ARG A 14 -5.44 14.23 0.86
C ARG A 14 -6.71 14.67 1.59
N ARG A 15 -7.58 15.40 0.92
CA ARG A 15 -8.84 15.85 1.53
C ARG A 15 -9.78 14.69 1.80
N MET A 16 -9.90 13.76 0.87
CA MET A 16 -10.74 12.57 1.04
C MET A 16 -10.30 11.73 2.24
N THR A 17 -9.01 11.51 2.42
CA THR A 17 -8.50 10.78 3.58
C THR A 17 -8.75 11.52 4.89
N ALA A 18 -8.67 12.86 4.89
CA ALA A 18 -8.88 13.67 6.08
C ALA A 18 -10.35 13.77 6.52
N VAL A 19 -11.32 13.61 5.60
CA VAL A 19 -12.76 13.70 5.91
C VAL A 19 -13.48 12.36 5.96
N SER A 20 -12.78 11.26 5.73
CA SER A 20 -13.35 9.93 5.82
C SER A 20 -13.88 9.66 7.24
N PRO A 21 -15.07 9.09 7.40
CA PRO A 21 -15.57 8.68 8.71
C PRO A 21 -14.78 7.51 9.32
N TYR A 22 -14.04 6.77 8.49
CA TYR A 22 -13.11 5.74 8.96
C TYR A 22 -11.72 6.35 9.14
N PRO A 23 -11.17 6.43 10.37
CA PRO A 23 -9.99 7.26 10.65
C PRO A 23 -8.65 6.59 10.30
N HIS A 24 -8.65 5.31 9.92
CA HIS A 24 -7.44 4.51 9.75
C HIS A 24 -6.87 4.58 8.33
N TRP A 25 -6.73 5.80 7.81
CA TRP A 25 -6.18 6.09 6.50
C TRP A 25 -4.73 6.54 6.57
N HIS A 26 -4.00 6.29 5.47
CA HIS A 26 -2.77 7.01 5.17
C HIS A 26 -2.82 7.58 3.75
N TYR A 27 -2.01 8.60 3.55
CA TYR A 27 -1.76 9.21 2.27
C TYR A 27 -0.32 9.69 2.22
N PHE A 28 0.36 9.49 1.10
CA PHE A 28 1.67 10.08 0.84
C PHE A 28 1.97 10.21 -0.65
N ASP A 29 2.85 11.17 -0.97
CA ASP A 29 3.43 11.39 -2.30
C ASP A 29 4.84 10.84 -2.31
N ALA A 30 5.17 9.97 -3.26
CA ALA A 30 6.49 9.39 -3.44
C ALA A 30 7.11 9.86 -4.75
N TYR A 31 8.33 10.38 -4.66
CA TYR A 31 9.18 10.81 -5.77
C TYR A 31 10.39 9.90 -5.87
N ASN A 32 10.93 9.72 -7.09
CA ASN A 32 12.14 8.96 -7.29
C ASN A 32 13.33 9.60 -6.53
N PRO A 33 14.19 8.82 -5.89
CA PRO A 33 14.24 7.36 -5.73
C PRO A 33 13.49 6.81 -4.50
N GLY A 34 12.66 7.56 -3.83
CA GLY A 34 11.91 7.17 -2.62
C GLY A 34 11.72 8.34 -1.65
N LYS A 35 11.77 9.57 -2.17
CA LYS A 35 11.52 10.78 -1.36
C LYS A 35 10.02 10.95 -1.14
N LEU A 36 9.62 11.15 0.12
CA LEU A 36 8.24 11.41 0.50
C LEU A 36 8.02 12.90 0.67
N LYS A 37 7.18 13.49 -0.18
CA LYS A 37 6.86 14.92 -0.11
C LYS A 37 5.89 15.24 1.02
N ALA A 38 4.86 14.41 1.17
CA ALA A 38 3.87 14.55 2.22
C ALA A 38 3.52 13.18 2.75
N VAL A 39 3.34 13.07 4.05
CA VAL A 39 2.83 11.87 4.69
C VAL A 39 1.73 12.28 5.65
N TYR A 40 0.54 11.75 5.42
CA TYR A 40 -0.58 11.80 6.35
C TYR A 40 -0.92 10.38 6.78
N ARG A 41 -1.06 10.16 8.08
CA ARG A 41 -1.31 8.82 8.60
C ARG A 41 -2.19 8.85 9.84
N GLY A 42 -3.39 8.36 9.69
CA GLY A 42 -4.29 8.05 10.80
C GLY A 42 -4.14 6.61 11.30
N ASN A 43 -3.36 5.78 10.62
CA ASN A 43 -3.26 4.34 10.86
C ASN A 43 -1.86 3.89 11.34
N GLY A 44 -0.97 4.82 11.68
CA GLY A 44 0.35 4.49 12.23
C GLY A 44 1.35 3.85 11.26
N ILE A 45 1.12 3.93 9.94
CA ILE A 45 2.04 3.37 8.93
C ILE A 45 3.49 3.81 9.18
N PRO A 46 4.49 2.89 9.20
CA PRO A 46 5.86 3.20 9.58
C PRO A 46 6.64 3.84 8.43
N LEU A 47 6.33 5.09 8.12
CA LEU A 47 7.04 5.93 7.17
C LEU A 47 7.65 7.13 7.89
N PRO A 48 8.78 7.69 7.43
CA PRO A 48 9.38 8.85 8.06
C PRO A 48 8.47 10.09 7.95
N TRP A 49 8.44 10.89 9.01
CA TRP A 49 7.73 12.16 9.03
C TRP A 49 8.55 13.26 8.36
N GLY A 50 7.85 14.20 7.76
CA GLY A 50 8.42 15.43 7.23
C GLY A 50 8.35 15.52 5.71
N ASN A 51 8.74 16.72 5.21
CA ASN A 51 8.73 16.98 3.78
C ASN A 51 10.05 16.49 3.13
N MET A 52 9.94 15.84 1.98
CA MET A 52 11.06 15.30 1.20
C MET A 52 11.99 14.36 1.98
N ARG A 53 11.45 13.65 2.95
CA ARG A 53 12.19 12.61 3.67
C ARG A 53 12.43 11.42 2.76
N MET A 54 13.65 10.88 2.85
CA MET A 54 14.04 9.70 2.10
C MET A 54 13.60 8.43 2.82
N VAL A 55 13.03 7.50 2.09
CA VAL A 55 12.95 6.10 2.47
C VAL A 55 14.15 5.42 1.84
N GLU A 56 15.12 5.06 2.65
CA GLU A 56 16.29 4.30 2.18
C GLU A 56 15.87 2.90 1.78
N ASP A 57 16.36 2.44 0.62
CA ASP A 57 16.09 1.11 0.08
C ASP A 57 14.60 0.68 0.23
N PRO A 58 13.65 1.39 -0.39
CA PRO A 58 12.24 1.11 -0.21
C PRO A 58 11.86 -0.28 -0.76
N CYS A 59 10.96 -0.97 -0.06
CA CYS A 59 10.53 -2.31 -0.44
C CYS A 59 9.79 -2.31 -1.79
N GLN A 60 10.33 -2.99 -2.79
CA GLN A 60 9.76 -3.08 -4.14
C GLN A 60 8.49 -3.94 -4.21
N HIS A 61 8.15 -4.69 -3.16
CA HIS A 61 6.84 -5.32 -3.06
C HIS A 61 5.72 -4.32 -2.79
N TRP A 62 6.02 -3.10 -2.38
CA TRP A 62 5.04 -2.03 -2.26
C TRP A 62 4.85 -1.33 -3.60
N SER A 63 3.63 -1.35 -4.13
CA SER A 63 3.31 -0.84 -5.47
C SER A 63 3.80 0.59 -5.69
N VAL A 64 3.65 1.47 -4.72
CA VAL A 64 4.08 2.87 -4.83
C VAL A 64 5.58 2.99 -5.13
N PHE A 65 6.45 2.27 -4.39
CA PHE A 65 7.88 2.35 -4.60
C PHE A 65 8.34 1.63 -5.87
N ARG A 66 7.68 0.53 -6.23
CA ARG A 66 7.89 -0.12 -7.53
C ARG A 66 7.54 0.81 -8.69
N MET A 67 6.42 1.54 -8.59
CA MET A 67 6.01 2.51 -9.61
C MET A 67 6.95 3.70 -9.69
N VAL A 68 7.49 4.17 -8.57
CA VAL A 68 8.49 5.24 -8.52
C VAL A 68 9.81 4.82 -9.17
N SER A 69 10.25 3.57 -8.94
CA SER A 69 11.55 3.07 -9.45
C SER A 69 11.52 2.70 -10.93
N ASN A 70 10.34 2.39 -11.49
CA ASN A 70 10.16 1.94 -12.88
C ASN A 70 9.57 3.06 -13.76
N GLU A 71 10.28 4.19 -13.87
CA GLU A 71 9.80 5.38 -14.59
C GLU A 71 9.47 5.08 -16.07
N ASP A 72 10.29 4.27 -16.75
CA ASP A 72 10.18 4.02 -18.18
C ASP A 72 9.11 2.98 -18.58
N LYS A 73 8.72 2.11 -17.66
CA LYS A 73 7.76 1.02 -17.96
C LYS A 73 6.30 1.38 -17.65
N LEU A 74 6.06 2.53 -17.03
CA LEU A 74 4.74 2.97 -16.60
C LEU A 74 4.29 4.24 -17.32
N ASN A 75 4.32 4.21 -18.66
CA ASN A 75 3.58 5.19 -19.48
C ASN A 75 2.06 5.00 -19.41
N ASP A 76 1.57 4.40 -18.34
CA ASP A 76 0.19 4.03 -18.19
C ASP A 76 -0.41 4.77 -16.99
N ASP A 77 -1.51 5.47 -17.22
CA ASP A 77 -2.40 6.07 -16.21
C ASP A 77 -3.04 5.02 -15.27
N ARG A 78 -2.36 3.89 -15.07
CA ARG A 78 -2.89 2.79 -14.29
C ARG A 78 -2.81 3.08 -12.81
N THR A 79 -3.95 2.95 -12.20
CA THR A 79 -4.07 2.86 -10.75
C THR A 79 -3.84 1.41 -10.33
N VAL A 80 -2.94 1.18 -9.39
CA VAL A 80 -2.63 -0.15 -8.86
C VAL A 80 -3.17 -0.27 -7.45
N ALA A 81 -4.13 -1.17 -7.25
CA ALA A 81 -4.61 -1.55 -5.92
C ALA A 81 -3.85 -2.79 -5.41
N GLN A 82 -3.51 -2.82 -4.13
CA GLN A 82 -2.71 -3.88 -3.52
C GLN A 82 -3.14 -4.17 -2.09
N ILE A 83 -3.28 -5.45 -1.75
CA ILE A 83 -3.33 -5.91 -0.36
C ILE A 83 -1.90 -6.11 0.14
N SER A 84 -1.57 -5.40 1.19
CA SER A 84 -0.23 -5.40 1.79
C SER A 84 -0.30 -5.85 3.24
N ILE A 85 0.64 -6.70 3.63
CA ILE A 85 0.85 -7.06 5.03
C ILE A 85 2.06 -6.29 5.52
N LEU A 86 1.87 -5.49 6.54
CA LEU A 86 2.91 -4.64 7.12
C LEU A 86 2.97 -4.86 8.62
N MET A 87 4.18 -4.97 9.16
CA MET A 87 4.38 -5.05 10.60
C MET A 87 4.32 -3.65 11.21
N GLN A 88 3.52 -3.47 12.23
CA GLN A 88 3.42 -2.27 13.04
C GLN A 88 3.55 -2.66 14.51
N ASN A 89 4.63 -2.23 15.18
CA ASN A 89 4.93 -2.62 16.55
C ASN A 89 4.86 -4.15 16.75
N ASP A 90 5.47 -4.91 15.84
CA ASP A 90 5.50 -6.37 15.80
C ASP A 90 4.14 -7.06 15.59
N VAL A 91 3.08 -6.30 15.37
CA VAL A 91 1.75 -6.81 15.03
C VAL A 91 1.54 -6.72 13.51
N PRO A 92 1.09 -7.79 12.83
CA PRO A 92 0.79 -7.73 11.40
C PRO A 92 -0.55 -7.03 11.16
N HIS A 93 -0.54 -6.08 10.24
CA HIS A 93 -1.71 -5.34 9.77
C HIS A 93 -1.96 -5.60 8.30
N ILE A 94 -3.21 -5.64 7.91
CA ILE A 94 -3.67 -5.75 6.52
C ILE A 94 -4.02 -4.36 6.02
N TYR A 95 -3.23 -3.87 5.07
CA TYR A 95 -3.51 -2.62 4.37
C TYR A 95 -4.05 -2.89 2.97
N CYS A 96 -5.02 -2.11 2.54
CA CYS A 96 -5.34 -1.99 1.14
C CYS A 96 -4.88 -0.62 0.66
N CYS A 97 -3.93 -0.60 -0.28
CA CYS A 97 -3.35 0.61 -0.83
C CYS A 97 -3.72 0.76 -2.30
N GLU A 98 -3.96 1.98 -2.73
CA GLU A 98 -4.07 2.36 -4.12
C GLU A 98 -2.96 3.35 -4.46
N SER A 99 -2.24 3.09 -5.54
CA SER A 99 -1.12 3.90 -6.03
C SER A 99 -1.42 4.39 -7.44
N GLN A 100 -1.19 5.67 -7.71
CA GLN A 100 -1.42 6.29 -9.01
C GLN A 100 -0.25 7.19 -9.39
N LYS A 101 0.28 7.03 -10.60
CA LYS A 101 1.29 7.95 -11.16
C LYS A 101 0.61 9.24 -11.60
N VAL A 102 1.17 10.36 -11.23
CA VAL A 102 0.73 11.70 -11.60
C VAL A 102 1.94 12.58 -11.90
N THR A 103 1.70 13.76 -12.46
CA THR A 103 2.74 14.76 -12.73
C THR A 103 2.41 16.04 -11.96
N ASP A 104 3.40 16.59 -11.27
CA ASP A 104 3.22 17.85 -10.55
C ASP A 104 3.22 19.07 -11.50
N LEU A 105 2.97 20.26 -10.96
CA LEU A 105 2.93 21.50 -11.74
C LEU A 105 4.26 21.86 -12.42
N ALA A 106 5.37 21.33 -11.94
CA ALA A 106 6.70 21.53 -12.53
C ALA A 106 7.04 20.44 -13.58
N GLY A 107 6.14 19.51 -13.85
CA GLY A 107 6.36 18.43 -14.81
C GLY A 107 7.06 17.19 -14.21
N ASN A 108 7.29 17.14 -12.90
CA ASN A 108 7.97 16.00 -12.29
C ASN A 108 6.99 14.85 -12.06
N PRO A 109 7.31 13.63 -12.51
CA PRO A 109 6.50 12.46 -12.23
C PRO A 109 6.63 12.08 -10.76
N HIS A 110 5.50 11.71 -10.14
CA HIS A 110 5.46 11.15 -8.80
C HIS A 110 4.29 10.20 -8.65
N VAL A 111 4.25 9.45 -7.57
CA VAL A 111 3.20 8.49 -7.30
C VAL A 111 2.46 8.88 -6.02
N LEU A 112 1.16 9.08 -6.16
CA LEU A 112 0.26 9.23 -5.03
C LEU A 112 -0.07 7.84 -4.49
N CYS A 113 -0.01 7.67 -3.17
CA CYS A 113 -0.46 6.47 -2.51
C CYS A 113 -1.47 6.83 -1.42
N THR A 114 -2.61 6.20 -1.47
CA THR A 114 -3.56 6.19 -0.36
C THR A 114 -3.82 4.76 0.08
N GLY A 115 -4.07 4.56 1.35
CA GLY A 115 -4.36 3.24 1.86
C GLY A 115 -5.11 3.28 3.17
N VAL A 116 -5.68 2.14 3.49
CA VAL A 116 -6.50 1.95 4.67
C VAL A 116 -6.05 0.71 5.42
N ASP A 117 -5.94 0.83 6.75
CA ASP A 117 -5.78 -0.31 7.64
C ASP A 117 -7.12 -1.01 7.81
N LEU A 118 -7.19 -2.28 7.46
CA LEU A 118 -8.42 -3.06 7.53
C LEU A 118 -8.59 -3.78 8.87
N ASN A 119 -7.56 -3.89 9.71
CA ASN A 119 -7.64 -4.61 10.98
C ASN A 119 -8.79 -4.12 11.87
N PRO A 120 -8.94 -2.81 12.15
CA PRO A 120 -10.02 -2.34 13.01
C PRO A 120 -11.42 -2.63 12.45
N ALA A 121 -11.57 -2.65 11.13
CA ALA A 121 -12.86 -2.98 10.52
C ALA A 121 -13.14 -4.50 10.53
N ILE A 122 -12.10 -5.33 10.45
CA ILE A 122 -12.20 -6.79 10.60
C ILE A 122 -12.62 -7.14 12.03
N ASP A 123 -11.99 -6.51 13.02
CA ASP A 123 -12.33 -6.71 14.45
C ASP A 123 -13.77 -6.27 14.74
N ALA A 124 -14.22 -5.17 14.17
CA ALA A 124 -15.59 -4.68 14.28
C ALA A 124 -16.64 -5.66 13.69
N GLN A 125 -16.22 -6.59 12.83
CA GLN A 125 -17.07 -7.68 12.32
C GLN A 125 -16.98 -8.96 13.18
N GLY A 126 -16.33 -8.92 14.34
CA GLY A 126 -16.19 -10.06 15.24
C GLY A 126 -15.14 -11.09 14.79
N HIS A 127 -14.22 -10.71 13.92
CA HIS A 127 -13.11 -11.56 13.50
C HIS A 127 -11.80 -11.08 14.14
N ASP A 128 -10.91 -12.00 14.43
CA ASP A 128 -9.54 -11.70 14.89
C ASP A 128 -8.68 -11.24 13.71
N SER A 129 -8.51 -9.94 13.59
CA SER A 129 -7.74 -9.33 12.50
C SER A 129 -6.27 -9.74 12.52
N VAL A 130 -5.69 -9.91 13.73
CA VAL A 130 -4.28 -10.29 13.88
C VAL A 130 -4.07 -11.74 13.42
N ALA A 131 -5.00 -12.64 13.75
CA ALA A 131 -4.93 -14.02 13.25
C ALA A 131 -5.05 -14.08 11.72
N VAL A 132 -5.95 -13.30 11.12
CA VAL A 132 -6.09 -13.21 9.66
C VAL A 132 -4.83 -12.63 9.01
N ALA A 133 -4.27 -11.58 9.58
CA ALA A 133 -3.04 -10.96 9.07
C ALA A 133 -1.82 -11.88 9.21
N THR A 134 -1.72 -12.62 10.33
CA THR A 134 -0.67 -13.61 10.57
C THR A 134 -0.71 -14.72 9.54
N LEU A 135 -1.90 -15.26 9.25
CA LEU A 135 -2.08 -16.29 8.22
C LEU A 135 -1.58 -15.80 6.84
N LEU A 136 -1.94 -14.59 6.44
CA LEU A 136 -1.46 -14.02 5.18
C LEU A 136 0.04 -13.73 5.19
N LYS A 137 0.58 -13.26 6.32
CA LYS A 137 2.02 -13.04 6.51
C LYS A 137 2.81 -14.33 6.32
N GLU A 138 2.40 -15.41 7.00
CA GLU A 138 3.05 -16.71 6.92
C GLU A 138 3.02 -17.26 5.49
N ALA A 139 1.86 -17.17 4.83
CA ALA A 139 1.74 -17.55 3.44
C ALA A 139 2.67 -16.73 2.52
N CYS A 140 2.82 -15.42 2.75
CA CYS A 140 3.75 -14.60 2.01
C CYS A 140 5.20 -14.98 2.29
N VAL A 141 5.58 -15.26 3.54
CA VAL A 141 6.94 -15.68 3.90
C VAL A 141 7.31 -16.96 3.15
N GLN A 142 6.44 -17.95 3.17
CA GLN A 142 6.65 -19.25 2.51
C GLN A 142 6.76 -19.13 0.98
N ASN A 143 6.18 -18.09 0.38
CA ASN A 143 6.09 -17.91 -1.07
C ASN A 143 6.87 -16.67 -1.57
N GLY A 144 8.02 -16.37 -0.98
CA GLY A 144 8.91 -15.30 -1.46
C GLY A 144 8.36 -13.88 -1.33
N GLY A 145 7.44 -13.66 -0.38
CA GLY A 145 6.88 -12.35 -0.07
C GLY A 145 5.51 -12.05 -0.69
N THR A 146 4.94 -13.00 -1.44
CA THR A 146 3.58 -12.87 -2.01
C THR A 146 2.77 -14.13 -1.82
N ALA A 147 1.46 -14.00 -1.63
CA ALA A 147 0.58 -15.15 -1.49
C ALA A 147 -0.78 -14.91 -2.15
N VAL A 148 -1.37 -15.99 -2.64
CA VAL A 148 -2.79 -15.97 -3.03
C VAL A 148 -3.64 -15.81 -1.78
N ILE A 149 -4.60 -14.90 -1.82
CA ILE A 149 -5.50 -14.66 -0.69
C ILE A 149 -6.52 -15.82 -0.62
N PRO A 150 -6.58 -16.57 0.49
CA PRO A 150 -7.51 -17.68 0.63
C PRO A 150 -8.96 -17.22 0.49
N LEU A 151 -9.82 -18.08 -0.07
CA LEU A 151 -11.21 -17.73 -0.37
C LEU A 151 -11.99 -17.20 0.84
N LYS A 152 -11.76 -17.78 2.04
CA LYS A 152 -12.41 -17.30 3.27
C LYS A 152 -11.99 -15.87 3.63
N VAL A 153 -10.69 -15.59 3.52
CA VAL A 153 -10.14 -14.25 3.79
C VAL A 153 -10.63 -13.26 2.72
N ARG A 154 -10.64 -13.68 1.44
CA ARG A 154 -11.18 -12.87 0.34
C ARG A 154 -12.63 -12.44 0.63
N LYS A 155 -13.51 -13.35 1.03
CA LYS A 155 -14.91 -13.05 1.38
C LYS A 155 -15.01 -12.06 2.55
N LEU A 156 -14.19 -12.23 3.58
CA LEU A 156 -14.13 -11.30 4.72
C LEU A 156 -13.71 -9.89 4.27
N LEU A 157 -12.60 -9.78 3.52
CA LEU A 157 -12.12 -8.49 3.03
C LEU A 157 -13.13 -7.80 2.11
N MET A 158 -13.86 -8.56 1.28
CA MET A 158 -14.96 -8.03 0.46
C MET A 158 -16.12 -7.49 1.30
N THR A 159 -16.46 -8.16 2.40
CA THR A 159 -17.48 -7.67 3.32
C THR A 159 -17.04 -6.37 3.99
N VAL A 160 -15.82 -6.32 4.49
CA VAL A 160 -15.23 -5.11 5.06
C VAL A 160 -15.17 -3.97 4.05
N ALA A 161 -14.76 -4.24 2.80
CA ALA A 161 -14.72 -3.24 1.73
C ALA A 161 -16.09 -2.60 1.47
N ARG A 162 -17.14 -3.40 1.44
CA ARG A 162 -18.52 -2.91 1.25
C ARG A 162 -18.99 -2.04 2.41
N ILE A 163 -18.70 -2.45 3.65
CA ILE A 163 -19.05 -1.69 4.84
C ILE A 163 -18.34 -0.33 4.86
N LEU A 164 -17.07 -0.31 4.48
CA LEU A 164 -16.26 0.91 4.40
C LEU A 164 -16.54 1.74 3.13
N ASN A 165 -17.34 1.21 2.20
CA ASN A 165 -17.60 1.80 0.88
C ASN A 165 -16.32 2.11 0.09
N ILE A 166 -15.39 1.16 0.08
CA ILE A 166 -14.07 1.28 -0.57
C ILE A 166 -14.00 0.35 -1.77
N ASN A 167 -14.38 0.84 -2.95
CA ASN A 167 -14.52 0.02 -4.17
C ASN A 167 -13.19 -0.54 -4.70
N TRP A 168 -12.07 0.14 -4.45
CA TRP A 168 -10.78 -0.31 -4.94
C TRP A 168 -10.16 -1.46 -4.13
N VAL A 169 -10.67 -1.77 -2.94
CA VAL A 169 -10.28 -2.97 -2.19
C VAL A 169 -10.55 -4.23 -2.99
N GLU A 170 -11.65 -4.28 -3.75
CA GLU A 170 -11.98 -5.43 -4.63
C GLU A 170 -10.86 -5.72 -5.62
N ARG A 171 -10.32 -4.68 -6.28
CA ARG A 171 -9.18 -4.83 -7.20
C ARG A 171 -7.90 -5.30 -6.51
N GLY A 172 -7.68 -4.85 -5.27
CA GLY A 172 -6.55 -5.30 -4.46
C GLY A 172 -6.65 -6.77 -4.06
N ILE A 173 -7.86 -7.24 -3.77
CA ILE A 173 -8.12 -8.63 -3.39
C ILE A 173 -7.93 -9.60 -4.56
N ASP A 174 -8.18 -9.18 -5.79
CA ASP A 174 -7.99 -10.01 -6.97
C ASP A 174 -6.51 -10.28 -7.30
N ASN A 175 -5.63 -9.45 -6.75
CA ASN A 175 -4.20 -9.65 -6.79
C ASN A 175 -3.72 -10.55 -5.64
N ARG A 176 -2.42 -10.83 -5.63
CA ARG A 176 -1.76 -11.53 -4.52
C ARG A 176 -1.50 -10.55 -3.37
N ALA A 177 -1.71 -11.00 -2.12
CA ALA A 177 -1.21 -10.27 -0.96
C ALA A 177 0.32 -10.19 -1.00
N ARG A 178 0.88 -9.08 -0.52
CA ARG A 178 2.32 -8.82 -0.52
C ARG A 178 2.80 -8.45 0.88
N LEU A 179 3.85 -9.11 1.32
CA LEU A 179 4.53 -8.77 2.56
C LEU A 179 5.49 -7.61 2.32
N ILE A 180 5.28 -6.51 3.02
CA ILE A 180 6.10 -5.32 2.95
C ILE A 180 7.10 -5.32 4.10
N CYS A 181 8.37 -5.12 3.77
CA CYS A 181 9.43 -4.95 4.76
C CYS A 181 9.58 -3.47 5.09
N SER A 182 9.77 -3.16 6.36
CA SER A 182 10.08 -1.81 6.84
C SER A 182 11.51 -1.36 6.52
N ARG A 183 12.31 -2.17 5.85
CA ARG A 183 13.74 -1.96 5.58
C ARG A 183 14.51 -1.38 6.77
N GLY A 184 15.57 -1.99 7.14
CA GLY A 184 16.28 -1.73 8.39
C GLY A 184 16.08 -2.81 9.44
N ALA A 185 15.02 -3.62 9.33
CA ALA A 185 14.85 -4.86 10.05
C ALA A 185 15.26 -6.07 9.19
N VAL A 186 15.44 -7.22 9.81
CA VAL A 186 15.69 -8.48 9.10
C VAL A 186 14.52 -8.77 8.16
N CYS A 187 14.79 -8.97 6.87
CA CYS A 187 13.78 -9.33 5.90
C CYS A 187 13.14 -10.68 6.26
N PRO A 188 11.80 -10.75 6.48
CA PRO A 188 11.15 -12.00 6.88
C PRO A 188 10.92 -12.96 5.71
N ARG A 189 11.31 -12.59 4.50
CA ARG A 189 11.12 -13.41 3.29
C ARG A 189 12.22 -14.43 3.10
N VAL A 190 11.84 -15.57 2.56
CA VAL A 190 12.79 -16.62 2.16
C VAL A 190 12.38 -17.09 0.75
N PRO A 191 13.23 -16.96 -0.27
CA PRO A 191 14.53 -16.27 -0.22
C PRO A 191 14.37 -14.77 0.02
N LYS A 192 15.41 -14.12 0.49
CA LYS A 192 15.42 -12.66 0.66
C LYS A 192 15.31 -11.98 -0.69
N CYS A 193 14.51 -10.90 -0.70
CA CYS A 193 14.46 -9.98 -1.82
C CYS A 193 15.74 -9.15 -1.82
N TYR A 194 16.50 -9.17 -2.89
CA TYR A 194 17.62 -8.26 -3.07
C TYR A 194 17.12 -6.97 -3.74
N SER A 195 17.64 -5.83 -3.30
CA SER A 195 17.29 -4.49 -3.80
C SER A 195 17.74 -4.25 -5.24
N ASN A 196 18.58 -5.10 -5.80
CA ASN A 196 19.09 -4.96 -7.15
C ASN A 196 18.23 -5.73 -8.16
N GLU A 197 17.42 -4.95 -8.80
CA GLU A 197 17.00 -4.91 -10.20
C GLU A 197 16.18 -6.05 -10.79
N ASP A 198 16.43 -7.33 -10.55
CA ASP A 198 15.83 -8.32 -11.44
C ASP A 198 14.98 -9.41 -10.77
N SER A 199 15.26 -9.75 -9.54
CA SER A 199 14.67 -10.96 -8.92
C SER A 199 13.23 -10.78 -8.41
N CYS A 200 12.77 -9.55 -8.17
CA CYS A 200 11.40 -9.30 -7.69
C CYS A 200 10.38 -9.10 -8.82
N LEU A 201 10.83 -8.82 -10.04
CA LEU A 201 9.96 -8.50 -11.17
C LEU A 201 9.73 -9.67 -12.12
N GLU A 202 10.65 -10.63 -12.19
CA GLU A 202 10.56 -11.77 -13.12
C GLU A 202 9.66 -12.92 -12.63
N GLN A 203 9.16 -12.87 -11.40
CA GLN A 203 8.29 -13.92 -10.86
C GLN A 203 6.80 -13.56 -10.87
N PHE A 204 6.38 -12.57 -11.69
CA PHE A 204 4.98 -12.15 -11.77
C PHE A 204 4.50 -11.92 -13.19
#